data_05d34ef3086ccf209193387abefcc061
#
_entry.id   05d34ef3086ccf209193387abefcc061
#
_cell.length_a   1.000
_cell.length_b   1.000
_cell.length_c   1.000
_cell.angle_alpha   90.00
_cell.angle_beta   90.00
_cell.angle_gamma   90.00
#
_symmetry.space_group_name_H-M   'P 1'
#
loop_
_entity.id
_entity.type
_entity.pdbx_description
1 polymer ?
#
loop_
_entity_poly.entity_id
_entity_poly.type
_entity_poly.pdbx_seq_one_letter_code
_entity_poly.pdbx_strand_id
1 'polypeptide(L)'
;STTVDKVSEAFKIILSDEKVKGIFVNIFGGIVKCDFIAQGVVEAAKQIGLNVPLVVRLEGTNVEIGKEILRNSGIEIFVADSMADGAEKIVSLVKDRG
;
A
#
# COMPACT_ATOMS: atom_id res chain seq x y z
N SER A 1 0.29 19.91 -3.86
CA SER A 1 0.10 18.80 -2.94
C SER A 1 1.22 17.77 -3.11
N THR A 2 1.62 17.15 -2.03
CA THR A 2 2.67 16.14 -2.02
C THR A 2 2.10 14.76 -2.34
N THR A 3 3.00 13.80 -2.60
CA THR A 3 2.61 12.40 -2.76
C THR A 3 1.92 11.88 -1.50
N VAL A 4 2.44 12.26 -0.33
CA VAL A 4 1.85 11.87 0.96
C VAL A 4 0.39 12.36 1.05
N ASP A 5 0.15 13.61 0.71
CA ASP A 5 -1.18 14.21 0.75
C ASP A 5 -2.15 13.48 -0.18
N LYS A 6 -1.71 13.17 -1.40
CA LYS A 6 -2.54 12.49 -2.39
C LYS A 6 -2.90 11.08 -1.95
N VAL A 7 -1.94 10.35 -1.43
CA VAL A 7 -2.18 8.99 -0.95
C VAL A 7 -3.06 9.01 0.29
N SER A 8 -2.82 9.95 1.20
CA SER A 8 -3.66 10.11 2.40
C SER A 8 -5.11 10.38 2.05
N GLU A 9 -5.35 11.27 1.09
CA GLU A 9 -6.71 11.56 0.62
C GLU A 9 -7.37 10.33 0.01
N ALA A 10 -6.62 9.56 -0.79
CA ALA A 10 -7.14 8.35 -1.37
C ALA A 10 -7.52 7.34 -0.30
N PHE A 11 -6.68 7.15 0.72
CA PHE A 11 -6.98 6.26 1.84
C PHE A 11 -8.22 6.71 2.60
N LYS A 12 -8.35 8.00 2.85
CA LYS A 12 -9.52 8.54 3.56
C LYS A 12 -10.81 8.26 2.79
N ILE A 13 -10.79 8.46 1.47
CA ILE A 13 -11.94 8.20 0.62
C ILE A 13 -12.33 6.72 0.68
N ILE A 14 -11.36 5.83 0.52
CA ILE A 14 -11.60 4.39 0.55
C ILE A 14 -12.14 3.97 1.92
N LEU A 15 -11.54 4.45 2.99
CA LEU A 15 -11.90 4.06 4.35
C LEU A 15 -13.18 4.72 4.84
N SER A 16 -13.73 5.67 4.08
CA SER A 16 -15.04 6.23 4.42
C SER A 16 -16.15 5.19 4.29
N ASP A 17 -15.90 4.13 3.54
CA ASP A 17 -16.81 2.98 3.47
C ASP A 17 -16.44 1.99 4.58
N GLU A 18 -17.32 1.83 5.55
CA GLU A 18 -17.10 0.94 6.70
C GLU A 18 -16.97 -0.54 6.32
N LYS A 19 -17.39 -0.89 5.12
CA LYS A 19 -17.30 -2.27 4.63
C LYS A 19 -15.92 -2.65 4.12
N VAL A 20 -15.02 -1.67 3.95
CA VAL A 20 -13.66 -1.93 3.49
C VAL A 20 -12.88 -2.64 4.60
N LYS A 21 -12.37 -3.83 4.30
CA LYS A 21 -11.63 -4.66 5.25
C LYS A 21 -10.15 -4.76 4.91
N GLY A 22 -9.73 -4.26 3.79
CA GLY A 22 -8.34 -4.25 3.34
C GLY A 22 -8.18 -3.41 2.10
N ILE A 23 -6.94 -3.05 1.80
CA ILE A 23 -6.64 -2.21 0.64
C ILE A 23 -5.51 -2.86 -0.17
N PHE A 24 -5.68 -2.92 -1.48
CA PHE A 24 -4.63 -3.33 -2.40
C PHE A 24 -4.26 -2.16 -3.29
N VAL A 25 -3.01 -1.73 -3.20
CA VAL A 25 -2.48 -0.64 -4.03
C VAL A 25 -1.57 -1.24 -5.08
N ASN A 26 -1.86 -0.99 -6.34
CA ASN A 26 -1.04 -1.44 -7.45
C ASN A 26 -0.41 -0.23 -8.14
N ILE A 27 0.91 -0.12 -8.05
CA ILE A 27 1.66 1.01 -8.58
C ILE A 27 2.63 0.50 -9.63
N PHE A 28 2.47 0.97 -10.86
CA PHE A 28 3.30 0.52 -11.98
C PHE A 28 3.46 1.63 -13.01
N GLY A 29 4.51 1.52 -13.82
CA GLY A 29 4.76 2.46 -14.89
C GLY A 29 6.26 2.58 -15.16
N GLY A 30 6.61 2.95 -16.39
CA GLY A 30 8.01 3.02 -16.82
C GLY A 30 8.85 4.08 -16.12
N ILE A 31 8.21 5.11 -15.59
CA ILE A 31 8.92 6.23 -14.94
C ILE A 31 8.59 6.37 -13.46
N VAL A 32 7.95 5.35 -12.87
CA VAL A 32 7.61 5.39 -11.45
C VAL A 32 8.86 5.16 -10.61
N LYS A 33 9.08 6.05 -9.64
CA LYS A 33 10.16 5.92 -8.65
C LYS A 33 9.60 5.24 -7.41
N CYS A 34 9.80 3.94 -7.31
CA CYS A 34 9.17 3.11 -6.28
C CYS A 34 9.61 3.47 -4.86
N ASP A 35 10.86 3.88 -4.68
CA ASP A 35 11.34 4.32 -3.37
C ASP A 35 10.59 5.56 -2.87
N PHE A 36 10.37 6.51 -3.75
CA PHE A 36 9.64 7.74 -3.44
C PHE A 36 8.18 7.44 -3.08
N ILE A 37 7.56 6.62 -3.92
CA ILE A 37 6.14 6.26 -3.73
C ILE A 37 5.96 5.42 -2.47
N ALA A 38 6.86 4.46 -2.24
CA ALA A 38 6.79 3.62 -1.04
C ALA A 38 6.86 4.46 0.23
N GLN A 39 7.75 5.45 0.26
CA GLN A 39 7.86 6.37 1.38
C GLN A 39 6.57 7.15 1.60
N GLY A 40 5.99 7.65 0.51
CA GLY A 40 4.71 8.38 0.57
C GLY A 40 3.58 7.51 1.09
N VAL A 41 3.52 6.26 0.65
CA VAL A 41 2.50 5.29 1.12
C VAL A 41 2.66 5.03 2.62
N VAL A 42 3.89 4.78 3.08
CA VAL A 42 4.15 4.52 4.50
C VAL A 42 3.75 5.72 5.36
N GLU A 43 4.17 6.91 4.96
CA GLU A 43 3.87 8.13 5.72
C GLU A 43 2.37 8.42 5.75
N ALA A 44 1.68 8.23 4.62
CA ALA A 44 0.23 8.41 4.55
C ALA A 44 -0.50 7.42 5.46
N ALA A 45 -0.08 6.15 5.43
CA ALA A 45 -0.69 5.13 6.27
C ALA A 45 -0.52 5.44 7.75
N LYS A 46 0.67 5.92 8.13
CA LYS A 46 0.93 6.32 9.52
C LYS A 46 0.12 7.55 9.92
N GLN A 47 0.02 8.51 9.02
CA GLN A 47 -0.66 9.77 9.29
C GLN A 47 -2.15 9.59 9.55
N ILE A 48 -2.80 8.70 8.80
CA ILE A 48 -4.23 8.45 8.97
C ILE A 48 -4.53 7.37 10.00
N GLY A 49 -3.51 6.67 10.49
CA GLY A 49 -3.70 5.58 11.44
C GLY A 49 -4.40 4.38 10.79
N LEU A 50 -3.87 3.94 9.66
CA LEU A 50 -4.45 2.84 8.90
C LEU A 50 -4.58 1.58 9.78
N ASN A 51 -5.79 1.05 9.88
CA ASN A 51 -6.08 -0.10 10.74
C ASN A 51 -6.59 -1.32 9.99
N VAL A 52 -6.48 -1.32 8.67
CA VAL A 52 -6.80 -2.49 7.84
C VAL A 52 -5.53 -2.94 7.13
N PRO A 53 -5.42 -4.21 6.73
CA PRO A 53 -4.22 -4.67 6.03
C PRO A 53 -4.06 -3.97 4.69
N LEU A 54 -2.83 -3.63 4.37
CA LEU A 54 -2.47 -2.96 3.13
C LEU A 54 -1.51 -3.84 2.35
N VAL A 55 -1.89 -4.19 1.13
CA VAL A 55 -1.03 -4.92 0.21
C VAL A 55 -0.62 -3.97 -0.90
N VAL A 56 0.68 -3.92 -1.20
CA VAL A 56 1.23 -3.02 -2.21
C VAL A 56 2.05 -3.81 -3.22
N ARG A 57 1.76 -3.59 -4.48
CA ARG A 57 2.58 -4.11 -5.56
C ARG A 57 3.26 -2.93 -6.25
N LEU A 58 4.58 -3.01 -6.38
CA LEU A 58 5.39 -1.98 -7.02
C LEU A 58 6.07 -2.52 -8.25
N GLU A 59 6.08 -1.74 -9.33
CA GLU A 59 6.82 -2.05 -10.54
C GLU A 59 7.33 -0.74 -11.14
N GLY A 60 8.65 -0.62 -11.29
CA GLY A 60 9.28 0.58 -11.79
C GLY A 60 10.71 0.71 -11.33
N THR A 61 11.22 1.93 -11.34
CA THR A 61 12.59 2.23 -10.92
C THR A 61 12.73 2.04 -9.41
N ASN A 62 13.86 1.51 -8.97
CA ASN A 62 14.18 1.32 -7.55
C ASN A 62 13.17 0.46 -6.80
N VAL A 63 12.62 -0.54 -7.50
CA VAL A 63 11.55 -1.38 -6.93
C VAL A 63 12.02 -2.12 -5.67
N GLU A 64 13.27 -2.62 -5.64
CA GLU A 64 13.77 -3.35 -4.48
C GLU A 64 13.91 -2.45 -3.25
N ILE A 65 14.35 -1.22 -3.45
CA ILE A 65 14.43 -0.23 -2.37
C ILE A 65 13.01 0.09 -1.86
N GLY A 66 12.08 0.27 -2.77
CA GLY A 66 10.69 0.51 -2.40
C GLY A 66 10.09 -0.63 -1.58
N LYS A 67 10.33 -1.87 -1.98
CA LYS A 67 9.87 -3.04 -1.24
C LYS A 67 10.46 -3.07 0.17
N GLU A 68 11.74 -2.74 0.32
CA GLU A 68 12.39 -2.68 1.63
C GLU A 68 11.76 -1.62 2.53
N ILE A 69 11.48 -0.45 1.97
CA ILE A 69 10.83 0.62 2.72
C ILE A 69 9.48 0.14 3.26
N LEU A 70 8.71 -0.54 2.44
CA LEU A 70 7.41 -1.08 2.85
C LEU A 70 7.56 -2.14 3.95
N ARG A 71 8.51 -3.07 3.79
CA ARG A 71 8.72 -4.14 4.76
C ARG A 71 9.20 -3.62 6.11
N ASN A 72 10.01 -2.57 6.10
CA ASN A 72 10.61 -2.01 7.31
C ASN A 72 9.80 -0.89 7.93
N SER A 73 8.58 -0.67 7.46
CA SER A 73 7.74 0.45 7.90
C SER A 73 7.28 0.35 9.36
N GLY A 74 7.25 -0.84 9.91
CA GLY A 74 6.72 -1.06 11.26
C GLY A 74 5.20 -1.11 11.33
N ILE A 75 4.52 -1.05 10.19
CA ILE A 75 3.07 -1.16 10.11
C ILE A 75 2.68 -2.32 9.21
N GLU A 76 1.39 -2.67 9.23
CA GLU A 76 0.89 -3.86 8.54
C GLU A 76 0.77 -3.64 7.03
N ILE A 77 1.93 -3.63 6.36
CA ILE A 77 2.01 -3.51 4.91
C ILE A 77 2.67 -4.78 4.36
N PHE A 78 2.03 -5.37 3.36
CA PHE A 78 2.51 -6.60 2.72
C PHE A 78 2.85 -6.30 1.27
N VAL A 79 3.97 -6.83 0.80
CA VAL A 79 4.45 -6.61 -0.57
C VAL A 79 4.00 -7.76 -1.45
N ALA A 80 3.42 -7.44 -2.60
CA ALA A 80 3.00 -8.42 -3.59
C ALA A 80 3.94 -8.40 -4.80
N ASP A 81 4.16 -9.56 -5.40
CA ASP A 81 5.06 -9.71 -6.56
C ASP A 81 4.32 -9.58 -7.89
N SER A 82 3.00 -9.70 -7.87
CA SER A 82 2.16 -9.60 -9.08
C SER A 82 0.75 -9.18 -8.67
N MET A 83 -0.07 -8.88 -9.67
CA MET A 83 -1.49 -8.58 -9.43
C MET A 83 -2.21 -9.77 -8.81
N ALA A 84 -1.95 -10.98 -9.33
CA ALA A 84 -2.57 -12.19 -8.81
C ALA A 84 -2.13 -12.46 -7.37
N ASP A 85 -0.84 -12.30 -7.09
CA ASP A 85 -0.29 -12.45 -5.74
C ASP A 85 -0.92 -11.44 -4.78
N GLY A 86 -1.05 -10.19 -5.22
CA GLY A 86 -1.67 -9.14 -4.41
C GLY A 86 -3.13 -9.42 -4.08
N ALA A 87 -3.88 -9.86 -5.08
CA ALA A 87 -5.29 -10.22 -4.88
C ALA A 87 -5.42 -11.38 -3.90
N GLU A 88 -4.59 -12.39 -4.03
CA GLU A 88 -4.58 -13.54 -3.12
C GLU A 88 -4.27 -13.12 -1.69
N LYS A 89 -3.23 -12.30 -1.54
CA LYS A 89 -2.80 -11.81 -0.21
C LYS A 89 -3.88 -11.02 0.47
N ILE A 90 -4.51 -10.08 -0.23
CA ILE A 90 -5.52 -9.22 0.39
C ILE A 90 -6.75 -10.02 0.79
N VAL A 91 -7.18 -10.97 -0.03
CA VAL A 91 -8.32 -11.82 0.30
C VAL A 91 -8.02 -12.69 1.52
N SER A 92 -6.83 -13.27 1.56
CA SER A 92 -6.40 -14.10 2.69
C SER A 92 -6.34 -13.30 3.99
N LEU A 93 -5.76 -12.10 3.94
CA LEU A 93 -5.63 -11.24 5.11
C LEU A 93 -6.99 -10.78 5.65
N VAL A 94 -7.90 -10.45 4.76
CA VAL A 94 -9.26 -10.04 5.15
C VAL A 94 -10.01 -11.22 5.76
N LYS A 95 -9.87 -12.40 5.19
CA LYS A 95 -10.49 -13.61 5.68
C LYS A 95 -10.01 -13.97 7.08
N ASP A 96 -8.70 -13.87 7.32
CA ASP A 96 -8.09 -14.20 8.61
C ASP A 96 -8.53 -13.25 9.72
N ARG A 97 -8.84 -12.02 9.37
CA ARG A 97 -9.32 -11.03 10.34
C ARG A 97 -10.81 -11.20 10.67
N GLY A 98 -11.47 -12.02 9.90
CA GLY A 98 -12.85 -12.37 10.14
C GLY A 98 -13.87 -11.39 9.84
#